data_d95ef52786a525cabab8e5624dbc1ffb
#
_entry.id   d95ef52786a525cabab8e5624dbc1ffb
#
_cell.length_a   1.000
_cell.length_b   1.000
_cell.length_c   1.000
_cell.angle_alpha   90.00
_cell.angle_beta   90.00
_cell.angle_gamma   90.00
#
_symmetry.space_group_name_H-M   'P 1'
#
loop_
_entity.id
_entity.type
_entity.pdbx_description
1 polymer ?
#
loop_
_entity_poly.entity_id
_entity_poly.type
_entity_poly.pdbx_seq_one_letter_code
_entity_poly.pdbx_strand_id
1 'polypeptide(L)'
;MNLNNVVIRPAELDDIDAIADIYSALWCGWLRREEHAQDERLVARFNTVMQAQCSPIALVAELDGKIIAACYVGVYDKGTPRTNPYWQQTYDELFEQATARAQTADDNLEGSLFGDSREKATGNRFGASDSVYADGQLNLIIVLPEYQGCGLGRRLIEVAREHMRELGCKRFFLMTDNRSDWQFYEHLGMERVAEDHSQDTGDGFIVYIYGGVA
;
A
#
# COMPACT_ATOMS: atom_id res chain seq x y z
N MET A 1 19.55 13.99 -8.42
CA MET A 1 19.43 12.67 -9.08
C MET A 1 18.67 12.86 -10.38
N ASN A 2 19.07 12.22 -11.48
CA ASN A 2 18.36 12.38 -12.76
C ASN A 2 17.32 11.27 -12.89
N LEU A 3 16.02 11.62 -12.85
CA LEU A 3 14.90 10.70 -12.99
C LEU A 3 14.28 10.67 -14.40
N ASN A 4 15.00 11.20 -15.40
CA ASN A 4 14.49 11.29 -16.78
C ASN A 4 14.24 9.91 -17.40
N ASN A 5 14.97 8.88 -16.96
CA ASN A 5 14.84 7.52 -17.46
C ASN A 5 13.85 6.65 -16.64
N VAL A 6 13.16 7.23 -15.67
CA VAL A 6 12.17 6.46 -14.90
C VAL A 6 10.97 6.14 -15.79
N VAL A 7 10.68 4.85 -15.93
CA VAL A 7 9.50 4.31 -16.59
C VAL A 7 8.50 3.90 -15.51
N ILE A 8 7.26 4.36 -15.62
CA ILE A 8 6.15 3.86 -14.79
C ILE A 8 5.37 2.88 -15.66
N ARG A 9 5.19 1.65 -15.16
CA ARG A 9 4.52 0.56 -15.87
C ARG A 9 3.68 -0.28 -14.92
N PRO A 10 2.75 -1.12 -15.42
CA PRO A 10 2.10 -2.13 -14.60
C PRO A 10 3.12 -3.02 -13.89
N ALA A 11 2.80 -3.39 -12.64
CA ALA A 11 3.57 -4.36 -11.87
C ALA A 11 3.31 -5.78 -12.39
N GLU A 12 4.35 -6.60 -12.42
CA GLU A 12 4.32 -8.00 -12.83
C GLU A 12 4.72 -8.92 -11.66
N LEU A 13 4.45 -10.23 -11.78
CA LEU A 13 4.78 -11.20 -10.73
C LEU A 13 6.28 -11.24 -10.43
N ASP A 14 7.11 -11.02 -11.45
CA ASP A 14 8.57 -10.99 -11.30
C ASP A 14 9.07 -9.76 -10.51
N ASP A 15 8.24 -8.73 -10.33
CA ASP A 15 8.58 -7.55 -9.55
C ASP A 15 8.37 -7.76 -8.03
N ILE A 16 7.68 -8.83 -7.61
CA ILE A 16 7.25 -9.03 -6.21
C ILE A 16 8.42 -8.91 -5.24
N ASP A 17 9.53 -9.55 -5.52
CA ASP A 17 10.69 -9.53 -4.63
C ASP A 17 11.30 -8.14 -4.50
N ALA A 18 11.41 -7.41 -5.60
CA ALA A 18 11.92 -6.04 -5.59
C ALA A 18 10.96 -5.08 -4.85
N ILE A 19 9.64 -5.25 -5.00
CA ILE A 19 8.65 -4.46 -4.27
C ILE A 19 8.69 -4.81 -2.77
N ALA A 20 8.79 -6.09 -2.43
CA ALA A 20 8.93 -6.56 -1.06
C ALA A 20 10.21 -6.02 -0.38
N ASP A 21 11.31 -5.92 -1.12
CA ASP A 21 12.55 -5.31 -0.62
C ASP A 21 12.35 -3.83 -0.27
N ILE A 22 11.57 -3.07 -1.06
CA ILE A 22 11.21 -1.68 -0.73
C ILE A 22 10.34 -1.63 0.52
N TYR A 23 9.33 -2.49 0.61
CA TYR A 23 8.43 -2.60 1.77
C TYR A 23 9.24 -2.91 3.04
N SER A 24 10.11 -3.93 2.98
CA SER A 24 10.99 -4.30 4.08
C SER A 24 11.92 -3.15 4.49
N ALA A 25 12.48 -2.44 3.50
CA ALA A 25 13.35 -1.28 3.77
C ALA A 25 12.64 -0.19 4.60
N LEU A 26 11.35 -0.02 4.43
CA LEU A 26 10.55 1.02 5.09
C LEU A 26 9.98 0.55 6.44
N TRP A 27 9.48 -0.70 6.52
CA TRP A 27 8.62 -1.10 7.64
C TRP A 27 9.06 -2.36 8.41
N CYS A 28 9.97 -3.19 7.86
CA CYS A 28 10.41 -4.41 8.55
C CYS A 28 11.73 -4.23 9.32
N GLY A 29 12.10 -3.01 9.68
CA GLY A 29 13.39 -2.72 10.33
C GLY A 29 13.64 -3.50 11.62
N TRP A 30 12.61 -3.84 12.38
CA TRP A 30 12.68 -4.60 13.61
C TRP A 30 12.95 -6.11 13.38
N LEU A 31 12.62 -6.63 12.18
CA LEU A 31 12.91 -8.01 11.74
C LEU A 31 14.29 -8.18 11.09
N ARG A 32 15.04 -7.08 10.88
CA ARG A 32 16.34 -7.11 10.19
C ARG A 32 17.44 -7.75 11.04
N ARG A 33 17.27 -9.03 11.35
CA ARG A 33 18.27 -9.88 11.95
C ARG A 33 18.37 -11.16 11.14
N GLU A 34 19.57 -11.74 11.05
CA GLU A 34 19.80 -12.96 10.26
C GLU A 34 18.86 -14.10 10.67
N GLU A 35 18.55 -14.22 11.96
CA GLU A 35 17.62 -15.20 12.53
C GLU A 35 16.16 -15.01 12.10
N HIS A 36 15.77 -13.82 11.63
CA HIS A 36 14.41 -13.46 11.20
C HIS A 36 14.29 -13.21 9.70
N ALA A 37 15.32 -13.47 8.90
CA ALA A 37 15.32 -13.15 7.47
C ALA A 37 14.17 -13.81 6.67
N GLN A 38 13.75 -15.01 7.07
CA GLN A 38 12.60 -15.68 6.44
C GLN A 38 11.28 -15.03 6.81
N ASP A 39 11.12 -14.63 8.07
CA ASP A 39 9.93 -13.93 8.55
C ASP A 39 9.83 -12.54 7.92
N GLU A 40 10.94 -11.79 7.84
CA GLU A 40 11.00 -10.50 7.16
C GLU A 40 10.54 -10.61 5.70
N ARG A 41 11.07 -11.60 4.97
CA ARG A 41 10.69 -11.82 3.57
C ARG A 41 9.23 -12.21 3.44
N LEU A 42 8.71 -13.07 4.30
CA LEU A 42 7.31 -13.49 4.28
C LEU A 42 6.39 -12.31 4.57
N VAL A 43 6.66 -11.52 5.62
CA VAL A 43 5.88 -10.31 5.96
C VAL A 43 5.85 -9.35 4.77
N ALA A 44 6.99 -9.02 4.19
CA ALA A 44 7.07 -8.06 3.10
C ALA A 44 6.36 -8.54 1.84
N ARG A 45 6.56 -9.79 1.43
CA ARG A 45 5.90 -10.37 0.24
C ARG A 45 4.40 -10.49 0.43
N PHE A 46 3.96 -10.99 1.59
CA PHE A 46 2.54 -11.18 1.86
C PHE A 46 1.80 -9.84 1.85
N ASN A 47 2.30 -8.83 2.59
CA ASN A 47 1.63 -7.55 2.65
C ASN A 47 1.60 -6.83 1.29
N THR A 48 2.68 -6.87 0.51
CA THR A 48 2.70 -6.26 -0.83
C THR A 48 1.75 -6.97 -1.81
N VAL A 49 1.68 -8.30 -1.79
CA VAL A 49 0.78 -9.06 -2.67
C VAL A 49 -0.68 -8.95 -2.22
N MET A 50 -0.95 -8.91 -0.91
CA MET A 50 -2.29 -8.64 -0.39
C MET A 50 -2.83 -7.29 -0.87
N GLN A 51 -2.01 -6.25 -0.85
CA GLN A 51 -2.38 -4.94 -1.37
C GLN A 51 -2.60 -4.98 -2.89
N ALA A 52 -1.73 -5.67 -3.65
CA ALA A 52 -1.84 -5.80 -5.10
C ALA A 52 -3.11 -6.57 -5.51
N GLN A 53 -3.48 -7.65 -4.80
CA GLN A 53 -4.69 -8.42 -5.05
C GLN A 53 -5.97 -7.58 -4.91
N CYS A 54 -5.95 -6.55 -4.07
CA CYS A 54 -7.06 -5.62 -3.89
C CYS A 54 -6.97 -4.37 -4.77
N SER A 55 -6.03 -4.35 -5.72
CA SER A 55 -5.72 -3.17 -6.54
C SER A 55 -5.78 -3.52 -8.03
N PRO A 56 -6.87 -3.15 -8.73
CA PRO A 56 -6.93 -3.23 -10.19
C PRO A 56 -5.80 -2.46 -10.88
N ILE A 57 -5.30 -1.40 -10.23
CA ILE A 57 -4.16 -0.61 -10.69
C ILE A 57 -2.99 -0.92 -9.76
N ALA A 58 -2.01 -1.65 -10.27
CA ALA A 58 -0.73 -1.90 -9.59
C ALA A 58 0.39 -1.43 -10.51
N LEU A 59 1.15 -0.42 -10.07
CA LEU A 59 2.19 0.24 -10.84
C LEU A 59 3.53 0.12 -10.12
N VAL A 60 4.60 0.04 -10.91
CA VAL A 60 5.99 0.21 -10.45
C VAL A 60 6.67 1.35 -11.17
N ALA A 61 7.65 1.95 -10.53
CA ALA A 61 8.61 2.84 -11.18
C ALA A 61 9.94 2.12 -11.31
N GLU A 62 10.40 1.98 -12.54
CA GLU A 62 11.64 1.33 -12.91
C GLU A 62 12.66 2.36 -13.39
N LEU A 63 13.89 2.28 -12.90
CA LEU A 63 15.02 3.07 -13.36
C LEU A 63 16.18 2.15 -13.71
N ASP A 64 16.57 2.14 -14.99
CA ASP A 64 17.69 1.35 -15.51
C ASP A 64 17.60 -0.16 -15.11
N GLY A 65 16.40 -0.74 -15.17
CA GLY A 65 16.11 -2.15 -14.82
C GLY A 65 15.95 -2.42 -13.33
N LYS A 66 15.99 -1.41 -12.45
CA LYS A 66 15.77 -1.54 -11.01
C LYS A 66 14.39 -0.97 -10.65
N ILE A 67 13.57 -1.73 -9.93
CA ILE A 67 12.33 -1.21 -9.32
C ILE A 67 12.72 -0.33 -8.13
N ILE A 68 12.27 0.92 -8.15
CA ILE A 68 12.60 1.94 -7.15
C ILE A 68 11.38 2.46 -6.39
N ALA A 69 10.17 2.15 -6.87
CA ALA A 69 8.94 2.52 -6.20
C ALA A 69 7.77 1.66 -6.68
N ALA A 70 6.69 1.60 -5.88
CA ALA A 70 5.42 1.01 -6.27
C ALA A 70 4.24 1.87 -5.81
N CYS A 71 3.10 1.77 -6.55
CA CYS A 71 1.87 2.47 -6.23
C CYS A 71 0.68 1.59 -6.63
N TYR A 72 -0.21 1.29 -5.67
CA TYR A 72 -1.36 0.41 -5.86
C TYR A 72 -2.65 1.14 -5.52
N VAL A 73 -3.66 0.96 -6.37
CA VAL A 73 -4.96 1.60 -6.20
C VAL A 73 -6.10 0.59 -6.30
N GLY A 74 -6.89 0.53 -5.26
CA GLY A 74 -8.19 -0.12 -5.22
C GLY A 74 -9.27 0.73 -5.89
N VAL A 75 -10.29 0.07 -6.42
CA VAL A 75 -11.49 0.70 -6.98
C VAL A 75 -12.70 0.03 -6.37
N TYR A 76 -13.73 0.80 -6.08
CA TYR A 76 -14.97 0.30 -5.49
C TYR A 76 -16.12 0.35 -6.47
N ASP A 77 -16.87 -0.74 -6.59
CA ASP A 77 -18.13 -0.81 -7.29
C ASP A 77 -19.29 -0.78 -6.28
N LYS A 78 -19.92 0.37 -6.10
CA LYS A 78 -21.03 0.55 -5.14
C LYS A 78 -20.69 0.02 -3.74
N GLY A 79 -19.52 0.38 -3.24
CA GLY A 79 -19.04 -0.03 -1.92
C GLY A 79 -18.39 -1.41 -1.85
N THR A 80 -18.28 -2.14 -2.96
CA THR A 80 -17.59 -3.43 -3.03
C THR A 80 -16.21 -3.22 -3.66
N PRO A 81 -15.10 -3.58 -2.99
CA PRO A 81 -13.77 -3.47 -3.57
C PRO A 81 -13.61 -4.46 -4.73
N ARG A 82 -13.06 -3.99 -5.83
CA ARG A 82 -12.64 -4.87 -6.94
C ARG A 82 -11.38 -5.62 -6.55
N THR A 83 -11.31 -6.89 -6.92
CA THR A 83 -10.08 -7.68 -6.80
C THR A 83 -9.33 -7.72 -8.12
N ASN A 84 -8.03 -7.98 -8.06
CA ASN A 84 -7.20 -8.19 -9.22
C ASN A 84 -6.84 -9.68 -9.33
N PRO A 85 -7.51 -10.44 -10.24
CA PRO A 85 -7.32 -11.89 -10.33
C PRO A 85 -5.91 -12.29 -10.78
N TYR A 86 -5.14 -11.38 -11.37
CA TYR A 86 -3.74 -11.60 -11.74
C TYR A 86 -2.86 -11.99 -10.53
N TRP A 87 -3.16 -11.45 -9.34
CA TRP A 87 -2.42 -11.69 -8.11
C TRP A 87 -3.00 -12.82 -7.24
N GLN A 88 -4.17 -13.37 -7.61
CA GLN A 88 -4.94 -14.26 -6.73
C GLN A 88 -4.17 -15.50 -6.31
N GLN A 89 -3.56 -16.21 -7.25
CA GLN A 89 -2.82 -17.45 -6.94
C GLN A 89 -1.66 -17.17 -5.97
N THR A 90 -0.85 -16.16 -6.25
CA THR A 90 0.28 -15.79 -5.39
C THR A 90 -0.18 -15.33 -4.01
N TYR A 91 -1.31 -14.61 -3.95
CA TYR A 91 -1.93 -14.23 -2.68
C TYR A 91 -2.34 -15.47 -1.87
N ASP A 92 -3.02 -16.43 -2.47
CA ASP A 92 -3.48 -17.65 -1.78
C ASP A 92 -2.29 -18.45 -1.22
N GLU A 93 -1.23 -18.61 -2.01
CA GLU A 93 0.01 -19.30 -1.58
C GLU A 93 0.71 -18.57 -0.41
N LEU A 94 0.81 -17.26 -0.46
CA LEU A 94 1.42 -16.46 0.61
C LEU A 94 0.53 -16.37 1.85
N PHE A 95 -0.79 -16.33 1.69
CA PHE A 95 -1.75 -16.36 2.79
C PHE A 95 -1.69 -17.68 3.56
N GLU A 96 -1.57 -18.81 2.87
CA GLU A 96 -1.36 -20.12 3.50
C GLU A 96 -0.06 -20.15 4.32
N GLN A 97 1.06 -19.64 3.75
CA GLN A 97 2.33 -19.57 4.44
C GLN A 97 2.27 -18.65 5.67
N ALA A 98 1.67 -17.45 5.52
CA ALA A 98 1.50 -16.49 6.61
C ALA A 98 0.63 -17.07 7.75
N THR A 99 -0.47 -17.76 7.40
CA THR A 99 -1.36 -18.41 8.36
C THR A 99 -0.66 -19.54 9.11
N ALA A 100 0.11 -20.36 8.39
CA ALA A 100 0.88 -21.42 9.03
C ALA A 100 1.96 -20.88 9.96
N ARG A 101 2.66 -19.81 9.55
CA ARG A 101 3.70 -19.17 10.37
C ARG A 101 3.12 -18.49 11.62
N ALA A 102 1.96 -17.86 11.50
CA ALA A 102 1.29 -17.19 12.61
C ALA A 102 0.95 -18.13 13.77
N GLN A 103 0.70 -19.42 13.50
CA GLN A 103 0.43 -20.42 14.56
C GLN A 103 1.59 -20.60 15.57
N THR A 104 2.80 -20.21 15.19
CA THR A 104 4.01 -20.33 16.01
C THR A 104 4.72 -18.99 16.22
N ALA A 105 4.09 -17.89 15.77
CA ALA A 105 4.60 -16.54 15.89
C ALA A 105 4.34 -15.99 17.30
N ASP A 106 5.15 -15.02 17.71
CA ASP A 106 4.80 -14.12 18.81
C ASP A 106 3.81 -13.05 18.32
N ASP A 107 3.24 -12.29 19.26
CA ASP A 107 2.22 -11.27 18.97
C ASP A 107 2.75 -10.18 18.01
N ASN A 108 4.05 -9.88 18.04
CA ASN A 108 4.66 -8.87 17.16
C ASN A 108 4.72 -9.36 15.71
N LEU A 109 5.14 -10.60 15.51
CA LEU A 109 5.22 -11.19 14.17
C LEU A 109 3.82 -11.44 13.59
N GLU A 110 2.89 -11.94 14.39
CA GLU A 110 1.49 -12.10 13.98
C GLU A 110 0.89 -10.74 13.58
N GLY A 111 1.10 -9.71 14.39
CA GLY A 111 0.69 -8.34 14.09
C GLY A 111 1.28 -7.81 12.80
N SER A 112 2.54 -8.12 12.50
CA SER A 112 3.19 -7.71 11.24
C SER A 112 2.69 -8.48 10.02
N LEU A 113 2.39 -9.77 10.17
CA LEU A 113 1.80 -10.56 9.10
C LEU A 113 0.39 -10.06 8.73
N PHE A 114 -0.42 -9.69 9.72
CA PHE A 114 -1.83 -9.33 9.49
C PHE A 114 -2.18 -7.88 9.87
N GLY A 115 -1.20 -7.04 10.19
CA GLY A 115 -1.40 -5.64 10.59
C GLY A 115 -2.16 -4.85 9.54
N ASP A 116 -1.73 -4.92 8.30
CA ASP A 116 -2.40 -4.25 7.18
C ASP A 116 -3.82 -4.75 6.94
N SER A 117 -4.18 -5.94 7.43
CA SER A 117 -5.56 -6.41 7.35
C SER A 117 -6.53 -5.58 8.21
N ARG A 118 -6.06 -4.99 9.33
CA ARG A 118 -6.84 -4.06 10.16
C ARG A 118 -7.03 -2.71 9.49
N GLU A 119 -5.98 -2.15 8.89
CA GLU A 119 -6.06 -0.94 8.08
C GLU A 119 -6.95 -1.15 6.86
N LYS A 120 -6.82 -2.28 6.19
CA LYS A 120 -7.68 -2.69 5.09
C LYS A 120 -9.15 -2.78 5.50
N ALA A 121 -9.46 -3.30 6.69
CA ALA A 121 -10.82 -3.33 7.22
C ALA A 121 -11.38 -1.90 7.39
N THR A 122 -10.57 -0.96 7.85
CA THR A 122 -10.95 0.47 7.95
C THR A 122 -11.16 1.06 6.56
N GLY A 123 -10.26 0.80 5.60
CA GLY A 123 -10.41 1.22 4.21
C GLY A 123 -11.67 0.68 3.56
N ASN A 124 -11.96 -0.61 3.73
CA ASN A 124 -13.17 -1.22 3.20
C ASN A 124 -14.45 -0.61 3.80
N ARG A 125 -14.46 -0.32 5.11
CA ARG A 125 -15.59 0.37 5.75
C ARG A 125 -15.79 1.76 5.18
N PHE A 126 -14.70 2.52 4.98
CA PHE A 126 -14.79 3.85 4.38
C PHE A 126 -15.21 3.78 2.91
N GLY A 127 -14.65 2.87 2.12
CA GLY A 127 -15.02 2.63 0.72
C GLY A 127 -16.47 2.15 0.53
N ALA A 128 -17.04 1.47 1.55
CA ALA A 128 -18.46 1.07 1.57
C ALA A 128 -19.39 2.17 2.09
N SER A 129 -18.86 3.32 2.52
CA SER A 129 -19.67 4.44 3.02
C SER A 129 -20.23 5.29 1.88
N ASP A 130 -21.16 6.20 2.20
CA ASP A 130 -21.68 7.20 1.27
C ASP A 130 -20.71 8.39 1.02
N SER A 131 -19.43 8.22 1.37
CA SER A 131 -18.42 9.25 1.16
C SER A 131 -18.23 9.51 -0.34
N VAL A 132 -18.17 10.78 -0.70
CA VAL A 132 -17.87 11.19 -2.07
C VAL A 132 -16.45 10.81 -2.53
N TYR A 133 -15.61 10.37 -1.62
CA TYR A 133 -14.23 9.90 -1.89
C TYR A 133 -14.14 8.38 -2.06
N ALA A 134 -15.26 7.65 -1.93
CA ALA A 134 -15.28 6.19 -1.91
C ALA A 134 -15.31 5.53 -3.31
N ASP A 135 -14.90 6.23 -4.38
CA ASP A 135 -14.77 5.62 -5.71
C ASP A 135 -13.49 4.78 -5.82
N GLY A 136 -12.40 5.23 -5.19
CA GLY A 136 -11.10 4.57 -5.22
C GLY A 136 -10.33 4.73 -3.92
N GLN A 137 -9.30 3.90 -3.73
CA GLN A 137 -8.39 3.95 -2.59
C GLN A 137 -6.94 3.81 -3.04
N LEU A 138 -6.08 4.72 -2.64
CA LEU A 138 -4.63 4.51 -2.72
C LEU A 138 -4.23 3.52 -1.62
N ASN A 139 -4.03 2.25 -2.01
CA ASN A 139 -3.74 1.16 -1.08
C ASN A 139 -2.28 1.14 -0.63
N LEU A 140 -1.36 1.44 -1.54
CA LEU A 140 0.07 1.44 -1.28
C LEU A 140 0.75 2.53 -2.11
N ILE A 141 1.66 3.26 -1.49
CA ILE A 141 2.68 4.05 -2.18
C ILE A 141 3.99 3.93 -1.40
N ILE A 142 4.99 3.36 -2.04
CA ILE A 142 6.33 3.16 -1.47
C ILE A 142 7.40 3.62 -2.45
N VAL A 143 8.43 4.24 -1.91
CA VAL A 143 9.60 4.72 -2.66
C VAL A 143 10.83 4.35 -1.87
N LEU A 144 11.83 3.75 -2.52
CA LEU A 144 13.14 3.49 -1.91
C LEU A 144 13.68 4.76 -1.24
N PRO A 145 14.23 4.68 -0.01
CA PRO A 145 14.67 5.84 0.75
C PRO A 145 15.60 6.78 -0.04
N GLU A 146 16.53 6.23 -0.82
CA GLU A 146 17.48 7.02 -1.62
C GLU A 146 16.82 7.78 -2.79
N TYR A 147 15.55 7.47 -3.14
CA TYR A 147 14.77 8.13 -4.19
C TYR A 147 13.62 8.98 -3.65
N GLN A 148 13.51 9.12 -2.33
CA GLN A 148 12.53 10.00 -1.71
C GLN A 148 12.92 11.48 -1.88
N GLY A 149 11.94 12.38 -1.75
CA GLY A 149 12.16 13.84 -1.86
C GLY A 149 12.47 14.37 -3.26
N CYS A 150 12.52 13.52 -4.31
CA CYS A 150 12.82 13.91 -5.69
C CYS A 150 11.58 14.02 -6.61
N GLY A 151 10.36 13.97 -6.03
CA GLY A 151 9.10 14.12 -6.76
C GLY A 151 8.53 12.83 -7.34
N LEU A 152 9.17 11.67 -7.14
CA LEU A 152 8.74 10.39 -7.70
C LEU A 152 7.37 9.96 -7.17
N GLY A 153 7.11 10.11 -5.87
CA GLY A 153 5.81 9.80 -5.28
C GLY A 153 4.67 10.63 -5.89
N ARG A 154 4.90 11.93 -6.11
CA ARG A 154 3.93 12.80 -6.81
C ARG A 154 3.65 12.28 -8.22
N ARG A 155 4.69 11.96 -9.00
CA ARG A 155 4.56 11.44 -10.38
C ARG A 155 3.78 10.13 -10.41
N LEU A 156 4.01 9.21 -9.46
CA LEU A 156 3.26 7.96 -9.33
C LEU A 156 1.77 8.22 -9.06
N ILE A 157 1.45 9.13 -8.15
CA ILE A 157 0.05 9.49 -7.84
C ILE A 157 -0.62 10.14 -9.06
N GLU A 158 0.08 10.96 -9.83
CA GLU A 158 -0.46 11.56 -11.06
C GLU A 158 -0.84 10.50 -12.09
N VAL A 159 0.06 9.52 -12.35
CA VAL A 159 -0.24 8.39 -13.25
C VAL A 159 -1.38 7.52 -12.68
N ALA A 160 -1.39 7.25 -11.39
CA ALA A 160 -2.47 6.51 -10.76
C ALA A 160 -3.83 7.22 -10.89
N ARG A 161 -3.87 8.55 -10.76
CA ARG A 161 -5.09 9.36 -10.98
C ARG A 161 -5.60 9.25 -12.43
N GLU A 162 -4.72 9.19 -13.43
CA GLU A 162 -5.12 8.97 -14.82
C GLU A 162 -5.83 7.63 -14.99
N HIS A 163 -5.25 6.56 -14.47
CA HIS A 163 -5.89 5.24 -14.48
C HIS A 163 -7.18 5.18 -13.67
N MET A 164 -7.27 5.86 -12.52
CA MET A 164 -8.51 5.96 -11.76
C MET A 164 -9.63 6.59 -12.61
N ARG A 165 -9.33 7.69 -13.32
CA ARG A 165 -10.29 8.35 -14.21
C ARG A 165 -10.76 7.43 -15.35
N GLU A 166 -9.85 6.66 -15.95
CA GLU A 166 -10.16 5.66 -16.97
C GLU A 166 -11.14 4.60 -16.47
N LEU A 167 -11.03 4.24 -15.17
CA LEU A 167 -11.93 3.30 -14.49
C LEU A 167 -13.22 3.96 -13.95
N GLY A 168 -13.41 5.28 -14.20
CA GLY A 168 -14.60 6.02 -13.82
C GLY A 168 -14.61 6.62 -12.42
N CYS A 169 -13.49 6.53 -11.66
CA CYS A 169 -13.36 7.18 -10.38
C CYS A 169 -13.28 8.71 -10.56
N LYS A 170 -14.01 9.44 -9.72
CA LYS A 170 -13.95 10.92 -9.68
C LYS A 170 -13.10 11.38 -8.52
N ARG A 171 -13.14 10.64 -7.42
CA ARG A 171 -12.43 10.92 -6.18
C ARG A 171 -11.90 9.63 -5.59
N PHE A 172 -10.92 9.76 -4.73
CA PHE A 172 -10.33 8.62 -4.02
C PHE A 172 -9.94 9.03 -2.60
N PHE A 173 -9.71 8.05 -1.76
CA PHE A 173 -9.16 8.24 -0.44
C PHE A 173 -7.87 7.44 -0.24
N LEU A 174 -7.18 7.73 0.82
CA LEU A 174 -6.10 6.91 1.36
C LEU A 174 -6.13 6.95 2.89
N MET A 175 -5.46 5.98 3.48
CA MET A 175 -5.16 5.96 4.90
C MET A 175 -3.67 6.17 5.13
N THR A 176 -3.36 6.85 6.19
CA THR A 176 -2.03 6.99 6.78
C THR A 176 -2.20 7.17 8.29
N ASP A 177 -1.13 7.35 9.03
CA ASP A 177 -1.21 7.51 10.48
C ASP A 177 -0.44 8.75 10.96
N ASN A 178 -0.63 9.10 12.24
CA ASN A 178 0.00 10.27 12.83
C ASN A 178 1.52 10.13 13.08
N ARG A 179 2.12 8.98 12.77
CA ARG A 179 3.56 8.68 12.90
C ARG A 179 4.26 8.64 11.55
N SER A 180 3.48 8.62 10.46
CA SER A 180 3.98 8.62 9.07
C SER A 180 4.13 10.05 8.53
N ASP A 181 4.66 10.22 7.32
CA ASP A 181 4.79 11.53 6.65
C ASP A 181 3.44 11.95 6.00
N TRP A 182 2.42 12.14 6.84
CA TRP A 182 1.08 12.52 6.40
C TRP A 182 1.03 13.91 5.73
N GLN A 183 1.94 14.81 6.06
CA GLN A 183 2.05 16.13 5.46
C GLN A 183 2.30 16.09 3.95
N PHE A 184 2.88 14.99 3.45
CA PHE A 184 3.07 14.74 2.03
C PHE A 184 1.75 14.84 1.26
N TYR A 185 0.67 14.30 1.80
CA TYR A 185 -0.65 14.32 1.15
C TYR A 185 -1.30 15.71 1.16
N GLU A 186 -1.09 16.49 2.21
CA GLU A 186 -1.53 17.89 2.27
C GLU A 186 -0.81 18.74 1.23
N HIS A 187 0.51 18.53 1.03
CA HIS A 187 1.28 19.18 -0.02
C HIS A 187 0.86 18.76 -1.44
N LEU A 188 0.14 17.65 -1.60
CA LEU A 188 -0.51 17.25 -2.84
C LEU A 188 -1.93 17.81 -3.02
N GLY A 189 -2.37 18.65 -2.08
CA GLY A 189 -3.70 19.25 -2.11
C GLY A 189 -4.82 18.30 -1.71
N MET A 190 -4.50 17.21 -1.00
CA MET A 190 -5.50 16.31 -0.43
C MET A 190 -6.04 16.86 0.90
N GLU A 191 -7.27 16.53 1.21
CA GLU A 191 -7.99 17.00 2.38
C GLU A 191 -8.10 15.87 3.40
N ARG A 192 -7.81 16.14 4.70
CA ARG A 192 -8.08 15.20 5.77
C ARG A 192 -9.59 15.16 6.02
N VAL A 193 -10.24 14.06 5.66
CA VAL A 193 -11.69 13.90 5.66
C VAL A 193 -12.22 13.11 6.86
N ALA A 194 -11.36 12.33 7.51
CA ALA A 194 -11.71 11.62 8.73
C ALA A 194 -10.47 11.24 9.55
N GLU A 195 -10.70 10.90 10.82
CA GLU A 195 -9.73 10.32 11.77
C GLU A 195 -10.35 9.09 12.43
N ASP A 196 -9.58 8.02 12.52
CA ASP A 196 -10.00 6.77 13.20
C ASP A 196 -9.08 6.50 14.39
N HIS A 197 -9.68 6.54 15.57
CA HIS A 197 -9.02 6.27 16.86
C HIS A 197 -9.23 4.83 17.35
N SER A 198 -9.91 3.98 16.56
CA SER A 198 -10.26 2.61 16.98
C SER A 198 -9.05 1.69 17.20
N GLN A 199 -7.89 2.09 16.67
CA GLN A 199 -6.61 1.38 16.80
C GLN A 199 -5.74 1.93 17.94
N ASP A 200 -6.20 2.97 18.68
CA ASP A 200 -5.48 3.54 19.81
C ASP A 200 -5.60 2.58 21.01
N THR A 201 -4.46 2.02 21.41
CA THR A 201 -4.34 1.17 22.61
C THR A 201 -3.85 1.95 23.84
N GLY A 202 -3.94 3.28 23.81
CA GLY A 202 -3.48 4.19 24.85
C GLY A 202 -2.12 4.82 24.56
N ASP A 203 -1.62 4.65 23.36
CA ASP A 203 -0.33 5.19 22.86
C ASP A 203 -0.50 6.39 21.93
N GLY A 204 -1.76 6.86 21.74
CA GLY A 204 -2.09 8.00 20.91
C GLY A 204 -2.00 7.73 19.39
N PHE A 205 -2.11 6.46 18.97
CA PHE A 205 -2.11 6.13 17.55
C PHE A 205 -3.42 6.55 16.87
N ILE A 206 -3.33 7.29 15.78
CA ILE A 206 -4.48 7.81 15.03
C ILE A 206 -4.28 7.50 13.55
N VAL A 207 -5.27 6.88 12.93
CA VAL A 207 -5.32 6.71 11.47
C VAL A 207 -6.01 7.92 10.86
N TYR A 208 -5.37 8.55 9.89
CA TYR A 208 -5.91 9.67 9.12
C TYR A 208 -6.42 9.17 7.77
N ILE A 209 -7.60 9.64 7.38
CA ILE A 209 -8.17 9.38 6.05
C ILE A 209 -8.10 10.69 5.26
N TYR A 210 -7.38 10.66 4.15
CA TYR A 210 -7.25 11.78 3.21
C TYR A 210 -8.09 11.51 1.97
N GLY A 211 -8.79 12.54 1.49
CA GLY A 211 -9.54 12.54 0.25
C GLY A 211 -8.86 13.35 -0.84
N GLY A 212 -8.91 12.88 -2.07
CA GLY A 212 -8.35 13.55 -3.23
C GLY A 212 -9.23 13.43 -4.47
N VAL A 213 -8.91 14.24 -5.49
CA VAL A 213 -9.56 14.15 -6.82
C VAL A 213 -8.74 13.21 -7.69
N ALA A 214 -9.41 12.30 -8.38
CA ALA A 214 -8.79 11.40 -9.33
C ALA A 214 -8.31 12.13 -10.60
#